data_393c8b6821151764c41ae1ace0f807e1
#
_entry.id   393c8b6821151764c41ae1ace0f807e1
#
_cell.length_a   1.000
_cell.length_b   1.000
_cell.length_c   1.000
_cell.angle_alpha   90.00
_cell.angle_beta   90.00
_cell.angle_gamma   90.00
#
_symmetry.space_group_name_H-M   'P 1'
#
loop_
_entity.id
_entity.type
_entity.pdbx_description
1 polymer ?
#
loop_
_entity_poly.entity_id
_entity_poly.type
_entity_poly.pdbx_seq_one_letter_code
_entity_poly.pdbx_strand_id
1 'polypeptide(L)'
;MAKKSKNPWDTLKSKPDVLNWEAFHLLENLLIFCAEKDRVGDESGVLFRISADPERKSLCVLFNIDRKKDPLIRQARMWRPDYLVLYADRQTCILTIVELKGRSEKDASHGVDQIKTFRDILKQEMGKHLPRFEVVFQAILLTPPNSQLPLKKISEEKNRGFVILPLQCHHKFELFPYISRQHES
;
A
#
# COMPACT_ATOMS: atom_id res chain seq x y z
N MET A 1 24.27 -11.71 32.77
CA MET A 1 23.89 -10.59 31.88
C MET A 1 23.71 -11.15 30.45
N ALA A 2 22.49 -11.31 29.99
CA ALA A 2 22.21 -11.82 28.64
C ALA A 2 22.52 -10.71 27.62
N LYS A 3 23.42 -10.96 26.66
CA LYS A 3 23.68 -10.07 25.55
C LYS A 3 22.37 -9.95 24.74
N LYS A 4 21.78 -8.75 24.69
CA LYS A 4 20.70 -8.45 23.76
C LYS A 4 21.19 -8.80 22.35
N SER A 5 20.56 -9.77 21.72
CA SER A 5 20.75 -10.07 20.31
C SER A 5 20.47 -8.78 19.51
N LYS A 6 21.47 -8.24 18.85
CA LYS A 6 21.27 -7.11 17.94
C LYS A 6 20.37 -7.60 16.80
N ASN A 7 19.31 -6.86 16.54
CA ASN A 7 18.45 -7.13 15.40
C ASN A 7 19.34 -7.13 14.13
N PRO A 8 19.30 -8.19 13.29
CA PRO A 8 20.08 -8.27 12.05
C PRO A 8 19.97 -7.01 11.18
N TRP A 9 18.82 -6.34 11.22
CA TRP A 9 18.53 -5.11 10.51
C TRP A 9 19.29 -3.88 11.04
N ASP A 10 19.70 -3.88 12.31
CA ASP A 10 20.53 -2.78 12.87
C ASP A 10 21.96 -2.82 12.31
N THR A 11 22.40 -3.98 11.85
CA THR A 11 23.71 -4.15 11.22
C THR A 11 23.73 -3.58 9.78
N LEU A 12 22.61 -3.65 9.07
CA LEU A 12 22.46 -3.04 7.73
C LEU A 12 22.44 -1.50 7.80
N LYS A 13 21.84 -0.93 8.83
CA LYS A 13 21.82 0.53 9.08
C LYS A 13 23.20 1.13 9.34
N SER A 14 24.15 0.33 9.80
CA SER A 14 25.50 0.78 10.15
C SER A 14 26.50 0.73 8.98
N LYS A 15 26.08 0.35 7.77
CA LYS A 15 26.91 0.31 6.56
C LYS A 15 26.31 1.17 5.44
N PRO A 16 26.33 2.51 5.56
CA PRO A 16 25.69 3.39 4.57
C PRO A 16 26.37 3.37 3.20
N ASP A 17 27.62 2.92 3.11
CA ASP A 17 28.44 3.12 1.91
C ASP A 17 28.33 2.02 0.84
N VAL A 18 27.63 0.92 1.11
CA VAL A 18 27.60 -0.22 0.19
C VAL A 18 26.44 -0.18 -0.79
N LEU A 19 25.35 0.52 -0.48
CA LEU A 19 24.14 0.57 -1.30
C LEU A 19 23.60 2.01 -1.36
N ASN A 20 24.20 2.84 -2.16
CA ASN A 20 23.72 4.20 -2.44
C ASN A 20 22.48 4.19 -3.36
N TRP A 21 21.46 3.38 -2.96
CA TRP A 21 20.21 3.23 -3.67
C TRP A 21 19.09 3.78 -2.79
N GLU A 22 18.74 5.04 -2.98
CA GLU A 22 17.68 5.68 -2.20
C GLU A 22 16.35 4.92 -2.29
N ALA A 23 16.04 4.29 -3.42
CA ALA A 23 14.86 3.44 -3.55
C ALA A 23 14.94 2.16 -2.71
N PHE A 24 16.12 1.58 -2.57
CA PHE A 24 16.34 0.44 -1.68
C PHE A 24 16.14 0.86 -0.22
N HIS A 25 16.63 2.02 0.17
CA HIS A 25 16.40 2.58 1.49
C HIS A 25 14.94 2.86 1.77
N LEU A 26 14.19 3.29 0.76
CA LEU A 26 12.76 3.48 0.88
C LEU A 26 12.04 2.17 1.17
N LEU A 27 12.26 1.14 0.36
CA LEU A 27 11.67 -0.19 0.54
C LEU A 27 12.13 -0.83 1.86
N GLU A 28 13.40 -0.69 2.23
CA GLU A 28 13.95 -1.13 3.50
C GLU A 28 13.24 -0.47 4.67
N ASN A 29 13.05 0.84 4.63
CA ASN A 29 12.35 1.57 5.66
C ASN A 29 10.87 1.14 5.77
N LEU A 30 10.19 0.94 4.64
CA LEU A 30 8.84 0.39 4.64
C LEU A 30 8.79 -1.00 5.25
N LEU A 31 9.72 -1.89 4.89
CA LEU A 31 9.81 -3.24 5.46
C LEU A 31 10.07 -3.24 6.96
N ILE A 32 10.95 -2.35 7.43
CA ILE A 32 11.32 -2.29 8.85
C ILE A 32 10.22 -1.68 9.71
N PHE A 33 9.59 -0.60 9.25
CA PHE A 33 8.70 0.21 10.08
C PHE A 33 7.22 -0.05 9.85
N CYS A 34 6.85 -0.51 8.66
CA CYS A 34 5.46 -0.57 8.25
C CYS A 34 4.96 -1.99 7.89
N ALA A 35 5.84 -2.99 7.72
CA ALA A 35 5.41 -4.32 7.32
C ALA A 35 4.60 -5.02 8.43
N GLU A 36 3.44 -5.56 8.03
CA GLU A 36 2.54 -6.32 8.89
C GLU A 36 2.78 -7.84 8.75
N LYS A 37 2.92 -8.53 9.89
CA LYS A 37 3.17 -9.97 9.92
C LYS A 37 1.97 -10.78 9.47
N ASP A 38 0.77 -10.38 9.91
CA ASP A 38 -0.44 -11.19 9.77
C ASP A 38 -1.21 -10.93 8.48
N ARG A 39 -0.78 -9.96 7.67
CA ARG A 39 -1.44 -9.56 6.42
C ARG A 39 -2.94 -9.33 6.58
N VAL A 40 -3.32 -8.71 7.67
CA VAL A 40 -4.70 -8.36 8.02
C VAL A 40 -4.81 -6.87 8.25
N GLY A 41 -5.82 -6.25 7.67
CA GLY A 41 -6.18 -4.87 7.94
C GLY A 41 -7.58 -4.78 8.52
N ASP A 42 -7.75 -3.98 9.56
CA ASP A 42 -9.03 -3.78 10.26
C ASP A 42 -9.17 -2.32 10.63
N GLU A 43 -10.09 -1.64 9.96
CA GLU A 43 -10.41 -0.24 10.23
C GLU A 43 -11.79 0.14 9.70
N SER A 44 -12.41 1.14 10.31
CA SER A 44 -13.70 1.70 9.86
C SER A 44 -14.84 0.69 9.69
N GLY A 45 -14.80 -0.43 10.43
CA GLY A 45 -15.76 -1.53 10.32
C GLY A 45 -15.54 -2.42 9.08
N VAL A 46 -14.38 -2.36 8.47
CA VAL A 46 -13.94 -3.20 7.36
C VAL A 46 -12.78 -4.05 7.82
N LEU A 47 -12.88 -5.36 7.60
CA LEU A 47 -11.83 -6.33 7.88
C LEU A 47 -11.42 -7.02 6.59
N PHE A 48 -10.14 -6.96 6.23
CA PHE A 48 -9.60 -7.73 5.11
C PHE A 48 -8.40 -8.57 5.52
N ARG A 49 -8.11 -9.57 4.69
CA ARG A 49 -6.88 -10.35 4.77
C ARG A 49 -6.29 -10.54 3.37
N ILE A 50 -5.01 -10.89 3.33
CA ILE A 50 -4.32 -11.31 2.13
C ILE A 50 -3.80 -12.71 2.36
N SER A 51 -4.39 -13.68 1.68
CA SER A 51 -3.92 -15.07 1.70
C SER A 51 -2.55 -15.20 1.04
N ALA A 52 -1.82 -16.25 1.40
CA ALA A 52 -0.61 -16.59 0.67
C ALA A 52 -0.96 -17.03 -0.76
N ASP A 53 -0.05 -16.73 -1.70
CA ASP A 53 -0.14 -17.27 -3.05
C ASP A 53 -0.16 -18.81 -2.98
N PRO A 54 -1.22 -19.47 -3.48
CA PRO A 54 -1.33 -20.93 -3.46
C PRO A 54 -0.15 -21.63 -4.17
N GLU A 55 0.37 -21.00 -5.21
CA GLU A 55 1.48 -21.53 -5.99
C GLU A 55 2.86 -21.14 -5.43
N ARG A 56 2.91 -20.27 -4.41
CA ARG A 56 4.14 -19.75 -3.78
C ARG A 56 5.15 -19.16 -4.78
N LYS A 57 4.65 -18.57 -5.87
CA LYS A 57 5.47 -17.98 -6.93
C LYS A 57 5.61 -16.47 -6.83
N SER A 58 4.89 -15.86 -5.89
CA SER A 58 4.87 -14.42 -5.70
C SER A 58 5.24 -14.02 -4.28
N LEU A 59 5.76 -12.80 -4.18
CA LEU A 59 5.95 -12.07 -2.93
C LEU A 59 4.75 -11.16 -2.71
N CYS A 60 4.17 -11.19 -1.52
CA CYS A 60 3.16 -10.25 -1.12
C CYS A 60 3.47 -9.68 0.27
N VAL A 61 3.60 -8.37 0.37
CA VAL A 61 3.89 -7.66 1.62
C VAL A 61 2.84 -6.59 1.87
N LEU A 62 2.25 -6.61 3.06
CA LEU A 62 1.34 -5.58 3.55
C LEU A 62 2.11 -4.58 4.41
N PHE A 63 1.99 -3.30 4.11
CA PHE A 63 2.53 -2.20 4.89
C PHE A 63 1.39 -1.41 5.51
N ASN A 64 1.46 -1.17 6.81
CA ASN A 64 0.56 -0.26 7.50
C ASN A 64 1.17 1.16 7.45
N ILE A 65 0.56 2.05 6.71
CA ILE A 65 1.10 3.39 6.45
C ILE A 65 0.61 4.41 7.48
N ASP A 66 -0.62 4.28 7.95
CA ASP A 66 -1.19 5.24 8.90
C ASP A 66 -0.57 5.14 10.31
N ARG A 67 -0.22 3.95 10.74
CA ARG A 67 0.15 3.64 12.14
C ARG A 67 1.50 4.13 12.60
N LYS A 68 2.19 5.08 12.04
CA LYS A 68 3.23 5.71 12.87
C LYS A 68 4.56 6.12 12.27
N LYS A 69 5.09 5.55 11.27
CA LYS A 69 6.49 5.82 10.92
C LYS A 69 6.76 5.71 9.44
N ASP A 70 5.73 6.08 8.70
CA ASP A 70 5.84 6.11 7.26
C ASP A 70 7.04 6.99 6.85
N PRO A 71 8.06 6.41 6.22
CA PRO A 71 9.24 7.13 5.77
C PRO A 71 8.98 8.02 4.57
N LEU A 72 7.85 7.83 3.87
CA LEU A 72 7.48 8.57 2.66
C LEU A 72 6.84 9.92 2.98
N ILE A 73 6.04 9.99 4.05
CA ILE A 73 5.34 11.20 4.43
C ILE A 73 5.99 11.81 5.66
N ARG A 74 6.96 12.68 5.43
CA ARG A 74 7.69 13.36 6.50
C ARG A 74 6.91 14.47 7.20
N GLN A 75 5.80 14.91 6.61
CA GLN A 75 4.99 16.02 7.15
C GLN A 75 3.84 15.47 8.00
N ALA A 76 3.76 15.90 9.24
CA ALA A 76 2.81 15.41 10.26
C ALA A 76 1.32 15.66 9.94
N ARG A 77 1.00 16.44 8.90
CA ARG A 77 -0.38 16.80 8.51
C ARG A 77 -0.78 16.34 7.11
N MET A 78 0.04 15.54 6.46
CA MET A 78 -0.33 15.00 5.15
C MET A 78 -1.26 13.79 5.31
N TRP A 79 -2.21 13.67 4.41
CA TRP A 79 -3.14 12.56 4.35
C TRP A 79 -2.41 11.27 3.98
N ARG A 80 -2.64 10.24 4.75
CA ARG A 80 -2.04 8.92 4.58
C ARG A 80 -3.13 7.91 4.30
N PRO A 81 -2.90 6.95 3.40
CA PRO A 81 -3.76 5.79 3.30
C PRO A 81 -3.48 4.84 4.46
N ASP A 82 -4.42 3.94 4.71
CA ASP A 82 -4.28 2.96 5.77
C ASP A 82 -3.17 1.96 5.46
N TYR A 83 -3.16 1.44 4.21
CA TYR A 83 -2.22 0.39 3.83
C TYR A 83 -1.65 0.58 2.42
N LEU A 84 -0.47 0.00 2.22
CA LEU A 84 0.15 -0.24 0.92
C LEU A 84 0.44 -1.73 0.79
N VAL A 85 0.16 -2.32 -0.36
CA VAL A 85 0.50 -3.71 -0.67
C VAL A 85 1.48 -3.76 -1.81
N LEU A 86 2.60 -4.43 -1.61
CA LEU A 86 3.51 -4.82 -2.66
C LEU A 86 3.20 -6.25 -3.07
N TYR A 87 2.83 -6.45 -4.32
CA TYR A 87 2.80 -7.75 -4.97
C TYR A 87 3.89 -7.81 -6.03
N ALA A 88 4.67 -8.87 -6.06
CA ALA A 88 5.68 -9.09 -7.06
C ALA A 88 5.80 -10.58 -7.42
N ASP A 89 5.84 -10.87 -8.69
CA ASP A 89 6.18 -12.16 -9.26
C ASP A 89 7.34 -12.01 -10.26
N ARG A 90 7.55 -13.00 -11.14
CA ARG A 90 8.66 -12.97 -12.11
C ARG A 90 8.49 -11.93 -13.23
N GLN A 91 7.28 -11.46 -13.46
CA GLN A 91 6.94 -10.60 -14.60
C GLN A 91 6.37 -9.25 -14.18
N THR A 92 5.75 -9.19 -13.00
CA THR A 92 4.93 -8.05 -12.60
C THR A 92 5.31 -7.57 -11.21
N CYS A 93 5.37 -6.25 -11.06
CA CYS A 93 5.44 -5.59 -9.76
C CYS A 93 4.26 -4.63 -9.63
N ILE A 94 3.39 -4.85 -8.66
CA ILE A 94 2.19 -4.06 -8.43
C ILE A 94 2.25 -3.44 -7.05
N LEU A 95 2.05 -2.14 -6.97
CA LEU A 95 1.82 -1.41 -5.74
C LEU A 95 0.36 -1.00 -5.65
N THR A 96 -0.34 -1.57 -4.69
CA THR A 96 -1.76 -1.29 -4.44
C THR A 96 -1.92 -0.46 -3.17
N ILE A 97 -2.41 0.75 -3.32
CA ILE A 97 -2.81 1.60 -2.19
C ILE A 97 -4.17 1.10 -1.71
N VAL A 98 -4.32 0.81 -0.41
CA VAL A 98 -5.58 0.33 0.18
C VAL A 98 -6.04 1.32 1.24
N GLU A 99 -7.27 1.80 1.06
CA GLU A 99 -7.92 2.76 1.93
C GLU A 99 -9.25 2.20 2.43
N LEU A 100 -9.47 2.25 3.74
CA LEU A 100 -10.67 1.78 4.41
C LEU A 100 -11.52 2.96 4.87
N LYS A 101 -12.78 3.00 4.45
CA LYS A 101 -13.69 4.11 4.79
C LYS A 101 -15.03 3.62 5.28
N GLY A 102 -15.68 4.48 6.07
CA GLY A 102 -17.04 4.28 6.53
C GLY A 102 -18.09 4.37 5.41
N ARG A 103 -19.36 4.42 5.80
CA ARG A 103 -20.48 4.32 4.86
C ARG A 103 -20.81 5.62 4.11
N SER A 104 -20.33 6.77 4.60
CA SER A 104 -20.72 8.04 4.00
C SER A 104 -19.95 8.34 2.73
N GLU A 105 -20.60 8.96 1.75
CA GLU A 105 -19.95 9.43 0.54
C GLU A 105 -18.83 10.43 0.83
N LYS A 106 -18.99 11.25 1.86
CA LYS A 106 -17.99 12.22 2.29
C LYS A 106 -16.71 11.52 2.72
N ASP A 107 -16.81 10.45 3.53
CA ASP A 107 -15.66 9.68 4.00
C ASP A 107 -14.99 8.96 2.82
N ALA A 108 -15.76 8.31 1.97
CA ALA A 108 -15.26 7.65 0.79
C ALA A 108 -14.59 8.64 -0.20
N SER A 109 -15.16 9.83 -0.37
CA SER A 109 -14.57 10.92 -1.17
C SER A 109 -13.24 11.39 -0.59
N HIS A 110 -13.13 11.53 0.72
CA HIS A 110 -11.88 11.85 1.40
C HIS A 110 -10.84 10.73 1.21
N GLY A 111 -11.25 9.46 1.25
CA GLY A 111 -10.39 8.32 0.95
C GLY A 111 -9.79 8.38 -0.45
N VAL A 112 -10.56 8.77 -1.46
CA VAL A 112 -10.04 9.00 -2.82
C VAL A 112 -8.95 10.07 -2.82
N ASP A 113 -9.13 11.17 -2.07
CA ASP A 113 -8.13 12.24 -1.99
C ASP A 113 -6.85 11.77 -1.28
N GLN A 114 -6.95 10.93 -0.24
CA GLN A 114 -5.80 10.30 0.43
C GLN A 114 -5.02 9.40 -0.53
N ILE A 115 -5.73 8.53 -1.25
CA ILE A 115 -5.15 7.65 -2.29
C ILE A 115 -4.38 8.47 -3.33
N LYS A 116 -4.97 9.55 -3.85
CA LYS A 116 -4.34 10.41 -4.87
C LYS A 116 -3.06 11.04 -4.35
N THR A 117 -3.13 11.66 -3.18
CA THR A 117 -1.98 12.31 -2.56
C THR A 117 -0.83 11.34 -2.37
N PHE A 118 -1.12 10.16 -1.85
CA PHE A 118 -0.10 9.14 -1.60
C PHE A 118 0.47 8.55 -2.90
N ARG A 119 -0.36 8.31 -3.91
CA ARG A 119 0.10 7.91 -5.25
C ARG A 119 1.13 8.88 -5.81
N ASP A 120 0.85 10.17 -5.70
CA ASP A 120 1.73 11.20 -6.27
C ASP A 120 3.08 11.22 -5.55
N ILE A 121 3.08 11.06 -4.23
CA ILE A 121 4.30 10.91 -3.43
C ILE A 121 5.07 9.64 -3.86
N LEU A 122 4.40 8.49 -3.94
CA LEU A 122 5.03 7.24 -4.37
C LEU A 122 5.67 7.37 -5.75
N LYS A 123 4.93 7.93 -6.72
CA LYS A 123 5.46 8.14 -8.08
C LYS A 123 6.67 9.08 -8.09
N GLN A 124 6.64 10.14 -7.29
CA GLN A 124 7.75 11.07 -7.18
C GLN A 124 8.98 10.41 -6.57
N GLU A 125 8.82 9.69 -5.46
CA GLU A 125 9.95 9.05 -4.77
C GLU A 125 10.49 7.86 -5.58
N MET A 126 9.62 7.00 -6.11
CA MET A 126 10.07 5.85 -6.90
C MET A 126 10.59 6.23 -8.28
N GLY A 127 10.01 7.23 -8.93
CA GLY A 127 10.45 7.70 -10.25
C GLY A 127 11.88 8.24 -10.26
N LYS A 128 12.35 8.75 -9.13
CA LYS A 128 13.75 9.18 -8.98
C LYS A 128 14.73 8.01 -8.98
N HIS A 129 14.30 6.82 -8.56
CA HIS A 129 15.19 5.74 -8.14
C HIS A 129 15.02 4.43 -8.91
N LEU A 130 13.88 4.24 -9.61
CA LEU A 130 13.56 3.00 -10.32
C LEU A 130 13.26 3.19 -11.82
N PRO A 131 14.12 3.84 -12.59
CA PRO A 131 13.81 4.14 -14.00
C PRO A 131 13.75 2.90 -14.89
N ARG A 132 14.10 1.70 -14.40
CA ARG A 132 14.17 0.45 -15.16
C ARG A 132 13.13 -0.60 -14.78
N PHE A 133 12.30 -0.34 -13.76
CA PHE A 133 11.27 -1.28 -13.34
C PHE A 133 9.90 -0.72 -13.70
N GLU A 134 9.15 -1.49 -14.45
CA GLU A 134 7.75 -1.19 -14.68
C GLU A 134 6.96 -1.57 -13.43
N VAL A 135 6.57 -0.56 -12.66
CA VAL A 135 5.73 -0.73 -11.47
C VAL A 135 4.34 -0.27 -11.81
N VAL A 136 3.39 -1.18 -11.71
CA VAL A 136 1.96 -0.86 -11.84
C VAL A 136 1.45 -0.27 -10.55
N PHE A 137 0.81 0.90 -10.64
CA PHE A 137 0.15 1.54 -9.50
C PHE A 137 -1.35 1.42 -9.64
N GLN A 138 -1.99 0.90 -8.63
CA GLN A 138 -3.45 0.85 -8.52
C GLN A 138 -3.90 1.12 -7.10
N ALA A 139 -5.20 1.29 -6.88
CA ALA A 139 -5.74 1.47 -5.55
C ALA A 139 -7.03 0.69 -5.33
N ILE A 140 -7.34 0.42 -4.08
CA ILE A 140 -8.57 -0.20 -3.62
C ILE A 140 -9.16 0.70 -2.53
N LEU A 141 -10.41 1.10 -2.72
CA LEU A 141 -11.22 1.75 -1.71
C LEU A 141 -12.18 0.73 -1.12
N LEU A 142 -11.92 0.29 0.11
CA LEU A 142 -12.75 -0.67 0.82
C LEU A 142 -13.76 0.05 1.71
N THR A 143 -15.02 -0.32 1.56
CA THR A 143 -16.11 0.26 2.38
C THR A 143 -17.04 -0.83 2.89
N PRO A 144 -17.81 -0.59 3.97
CA PRO A 144 -18.88 -1.48 4.38
C PRO A 144 -19.94 -1.63 3.28
N PRO A 145 -20.82 -2.65 3.39
CA PRO A 145 -21.92 -2.82 2.48
C PRO A 145 -22.87 -1.62 2.47
N ASN A 146 -23.47 -1.35 1.33
CA ASN A 146 -24.40 -0.24 1.12
C ASN A 146 -23.80 1.15 1.36
N SER A 147 -22.49 1.28 1.24
CA SER A 147 -21.82 2.58 1.31
C SER A 147 -22.09 3.41 0.05
N GLN A 148 -22.20 4.71 0.24
CA GLN A 148 -22.27 5.65 -0.86
C GLN A 148 -20.86 5.90 -1.41
N LEU A 149 -20.68 5.62 -2.69
CA LEU A 149 -19.37 5.70 -3.35
C LEU A 149 -19.24 6.98 -4.18
N PRO A 150 -18.11 7.67 -4.17
CA PRO A 150 -17.87 8.86 -4.98
C PRO A 150 -17.50 8.47 -6.44
N LEU A 151 -18.43 7.83 -7.15
CA LEU A 151 -18.20 7.24 -8.48
C LEU A 151 -17.66 8.25 -9.49
N LYS A 152 -18.10 9.52 -9.40
CA LYS A 152 -17.60 10.58 -10.28
C LYS A 152 -16.09 10.80 -10.10
N LYS A 153 -15.61 10.94 -8.86
CA LYS A 153 -14.17 11.10 -8.57
C LYS A 153 -13.37 9.88 -9.02
N ILE A 154 -13.88 8.68 -8.78
CA ILE A 154 -13.24 7.43 -9.19
C ILE A 154 -13.12 7.37 -10.72
N SER A 155 -14.18 7.71 -11.44
CA SER A 155 -14.17 7.77 -12.90
C SER A 155 -13.20 8.83 -13.44
N GLU A 156 -13.09 9.99 -12.79
CA GLU A 156 -12.13 11.02 -13.16
C GLU A 156 -10.67 10.51 -13.05
N GLU A 157 -10.35 9.75 -12.01
CA GLU A 157 -9.00 9.16 -11.87
C GLU A 157 -8.76 8.05 -12.89
N LYS A 158 -9.76 7.24 -13.20
CA LYS A 158 -9.67 6.26 -14.27
C LYS A 158 -9.36 6.92 -15.63
N ASN A 159 -10.03 8.01 -15.96
CA ASN A 159 -9.77 8.79 -17.18
C ASN A 159 -8.35 9.40 -17.22
N ARG A 160 -7.68 9.53 -16.08
CA ARG A 160 -6.28 9.95 -15.95
C ARG A 160 -5.30 8.77 -15.96
N GLY A 161 -5.78 7.55 -16.22
CA GLY A 161 -4.96 6.34 -16.25
C GLY A 161 -4.59 5.80 -14.87
N PHE A 162 -5.40 6.11 -13.83
CA PHE A 162 -5.20 5.54 -12.51
C PHE A 162 -6.45 4.81 -12.01
N VAL A 163 -6.33 3.51 -11.83
CA VAL A 163 -7.45 2.66 -11.41
C VAL A 163 -7.62 2.69 -9.91
N ILE A 164 -8.80 3.05 -9.46
CA ILE A 164 -9.28 2.89 -8.09
C ILE A 164 -10.45 1.93 -8.12
N LEU A 165 -10.30 0.77 -7.50
CA LEU A 165 -11.37 -0.24 -7.37
C LEU A 165 -12.18 0.03 -6.12
N PRO A 166 -13.45 0.44 -6.22
CA PRO A 166 -14.34 0.50 -5.07
C PRO A 166 -14.88 -0.90 -4.78
N LEU A 167 -14.61 -1.41 -3.59
CA LEU A 167 -15.08 -2.71 -3.15
C LEU A 167 -15.88 -2.56 -1.86
N GLN A 168 -17.03 -3.20 -1.80
CA GLN A 168 -17.87 -3.26 -0.61
C GLN A 168 -17.71 -4.61 0.08
N CYS A 169 -17.38 -4.60 1.37
CA CYS A 169 -17.00 -5.79 2.11
C CYS A 169 -18.05 -6.16 3.14
N HIS A 170 -18.51 -7.41 3.09
CA HIS A 170 -19.22 -8.05 4.18
C HIS A 170 -18.23 -8.87 5.01
N HIS A 171 -17.98 -8.54 6.25
CA HIS A 171 -17.06 -9.27 7.12
C HIS A 171 -15.62 -9.35 6.58
N LYS A 172 -14.95 -10.48 6.78
CA LYS A 172 -13.56 -10.69 6.39
C LYS A 172 -13.42 -10.86 4.87
N PHE A 173 -12.84 -9.86 4.23
CA PHE A 173 -12.67 -9.79 2.79
C PHE A 173 -11.32 -10.34 2.35
N GLU A 174 -11.29 -11.15 1.30
CA GLU A 174 -10.05 -11.68 0.72
C GLU A 174 -9.54 -10.76 -0.38
N LEU A 175 -8.37 -10.15 -0.16
CA LEU A 175 -7.85 -9.12 -1.04
C LEU A 175 -6.92 -9.65 -2.14
N PHE A 176 -6.33 -10.85 -1.96
CA PHE A 176 -5.35 -11.40 -2.89
C PHE A 176 -5.78 -11.42 -4.36
N PRO A 177 -7.01 -11.80 -4.75
CA PRO A 177 -7.44 -11.80 -6.14
C PRO A 177 -7.43 -10.43 -6.83
N TYR A 178 -7.47 -9.36 -6.05
CA TYR A 178 -7.51 -7.99 -6.57
C TYR A 178 -6.14 -7.33 -6.66
N ILE A 179 -5.20 -7.74 -5.83
CA ILE A 179 -3.84 -7.19 -5.80
C ILE A 179 -2.86 -7.96 -6.68
N SER A 180 -3.18 -9.21 -7.03
CA SER A 180 -2.30 -10.10 -7.81
C SER A 180 -2.44 -9.92 -9.32
N ARG A 181 -3.25 -8.99 -9.79
CA ARG A 181 -3.42 -8.68 -11.21
C ARG A 181 -3.55 -7.18 -11.43
N GLN A 182 -3.10 -6.76 -12.59
CA GLN A 182 -3.33 -5.41 -13.08
C GLN A 182 -4.79 -5.27 -13.50
N HIS A 183 -5.42 -4.19 -13.07
CA HIS A 183 -6.75 -3.81 -13.54
C HIS A 183 -6.59 -2.78 -14.65
N GLU A 184 -7.27 -3.01 -15.77
CA GLU A 184 -7.24 -2.11 -16.92
C GLU A 184 -8.01 -0.81 -16.63
N SER A 185 -7.43 0.29 -17.08
CA SER A 185 -8.00 1.64 -16.99
C SER A 185 -9.15 1.84 -17.99
#